data_03ef309179502967437ee282093fd840
#
_entry.id   03ef309179502967437ee282093fd840
#
_cell.length_a   1.000
_cell.length_b   1.000
_cell.length_c   1.000
_cell.angle_alpha   90.00
_cell.angle_beta   90.00
_cell.angle_gamma   90.00
#
_symmetry.space_group_name_H-M   'P 1'
#
loop_
_entity.id
_entity.type
_entity.pdbx_description
1 polymer ?
#
loop_
_entity_poly.entity_id
_entity_poly.type
_entity_poly.pdbx_seq_one_letter_code
_entity_poly.pdbx_strand_id
1 'polypeptide(L)'
;MVRKIKSQYIALDKQNKVALGNAISCLKELADDSVDFIITDPPYNLGLFMKKRGTNMDKLRNGHFAASGWDDLNFEDWTKEMDKLFSECHRVLKEKGNLIMFMSIIKVETIIGLAEKHKFY
;
A
#
# COMPACT_ATOMS: atom_id res chain seq x y z
N MET A 1 -2.85 -16.19 -14.94
CA MET A 1 -1.40 -15.96 -15.16
C MET A 1 -1.10 -14.50 -14.86
N VAL A 2 -0.62 -14.18 -13.66
CA VAL A 2 -0.28 -12.81 -13.29
C VAL A 2 1.05 -12.48 -13.96
N ARG A 3 1.03 -11.59 -14.97
CA ARG A 3 2.28 -11.07 -15.55
C ARG A 3 3.04 -10.35 -14.43
N LYS A 4 4.23 -10.85 -14.08
CA LYS A 4 5.20 -10.09 -13.30
C LYS A 4 5.57 -8.85 -14.11
N ILE A 5 4.97 -7.71 -13.78
CA ILE A 5 5.41 -6.43 -14.31
C ILE A 5 6.73 -6.14 -13.60
N LYS A 6 7.84 -6.16 -14.32
CA LYS A 6 9.10 -5.61 -13.81
C LYS A 6 8.87 -4.13 -13.53
N SER A 7 9.26 -3.67 -12.37
CA SER A 7 9.23 -2.24 -12.04
C SER A 7 9.94 -1.45 -13.12
N GLN A 8 9.25 -0.46 -13.69
CA GLN A 8 9.85 0.45 -14.67
C GLN A 8 10.21 1.74 -13.96
N TYR A 9 11.49 2.05 -13.90
CA TYR A 9 11.98 3.29 -13.32
C TYR A 9 12.14 4.33 -14.40
N ILE A 10 11.54 5.50 -14.18
CA ILE A 10 11.74 6.69 -14.99
C ILE A 10 12.50 7.69 -14.12
N ALA A 11 13.72 8.03 -14.51
CA ALA A 11 14.46 9.10 -13.87
C ALA A 11 13.82 10.44 -14.27
N LEU A 12 13.32 11.20 -13.31
CA LEU A 12 12.83 12.56 -13.53
C LEU A 12 14.00 13.55 -13.62
N ASP A 13 15.02 13.31 -12.82
CA ASP A 13 16.30 14.02 -12.83
C ASP A 13 17.38 13.12 -12.17
N LYS A 14 18.56 13.70 -11.81
CA LYS A 14 19.65 12.95 -11.18
C LYS A 14 19.29 12.38 -9.79
N GLN A 15 18.29 12.94 -9.13
CA GLN A 15 17.93 12.61 -7.74
C GLN A 15 16.54 11.97 -7.62
N ASN A 16 15.61 12.27 -8.54
CA ASN A 16 14.22 11.85 -8.45
C ASN A 16 13.90 10.76 -9.46
N LYS A 17 13.18 9.74 -9.01
CA LYS A 17 12.76 8.58 -9.81
C LYS A 17 11.30 8.27 -9.57
N VAL A 18 10.62 7.81 -10.61
CA VAL A 18 9.28 7.22 -10.51
C VAL A 18 9.37 5.76 -10.89
N ALA A 19 8.81 4.90 -10.07
CA ALA A 19 8.69 3.47 -10.36
C ALA A 19 7.21 3.13 -10.63
N LEU A 20 6.92 2.50 -11.76
CA LEU A 20 5.63 1.91 -12.06
C LEU A 20 5.68 0.43 -11.73
N GLY A 21 4.87 -0.02 -10.77
CA GLY A 21 4.84 -1.42 -10.37
C GLY A 21 4.08 -1.65 -9.07
N ASN A 22 4.09 -2.89 -8.60
CA ASN A 22 3.60 -3.20 -7.27
C ASN A 22 4.54 -2.60 -6.21
N ALA A 23 4.00 -1.85 -5.26
CA ALA A 23 4.78 -1.14 -4.25
C ALA A 23 5.73 -2.06 -3.45
N ILE A 24 5.25 -3.23 -3.03
CA ILE A 24 6.06 -4.20 -2.27
C ILE A 24 7.24 -4.70 -3.13
N SER A 25 6.99 -4.94 -4.42
CA SER A 25 8.06 -5.37 -5.33
C SER A 25 9.08 -4.26 -5.56
N CYS A 26 8.64 -3.01 -5.66
CA CYS A 26 9.53 -1.85 -5.79
C CYS A 26 10.36 -1.63 -4.52
N LEU A 27 9.74 -1.77 -3.33
CA LEU A 27 10.46 -1.65 -2.06
C LEU A 27 11.57 -2.70 -1.92
N LYS A 28 11.36 -3.94 -2.40
CA LYS A 28 12.39 -5.00 -2.39
C LYS A 28 13.65 -4.67 -3.18
N GLU A 29 13.57 -3.71 -4.10
CA GLU A 29 14.73 -3.26 -4.86
C GLU A 29 15.56 -2.20 -4.12
N LEU A 30 15.03 -1.66 -3.00
CA LEU A 30 15.74 -0.71 -2.15
C LEU A 30 16.58 -1.45 -1.11
N ALA A 31 17.73 -0.86 -0.76
CA ALA A 31 18.58 -1.39 0.30
C ALA A 31 17.91 -1.23 1.68
N ASP A 32 18.31 -2.06 2.64
CA ASP A 32 17.94 -1.89 4.04
C ASP A 32 18.45 -0.53 4.56
N ASP A 33 17.74 0.08 5.50
CA ASP A 33 18.13 1.32 6.17
C ASP A 33 18.52 2.46 5.20
N SER A 34 17.84 2.57 4.05
CA SER A 34 18.17 3.52 3.00
C SER A 34 17.22 4.70 2.86
N VAL A 35 16.04 4.63 3.48
CA VAL A 35 14.95 5.60 3.34
C VAL A 35 14.75 6.37 4.65
N ASP A 36 14.71 7.69 4.57
CA ASP A 36 14.49 8.55 5.76
C ASP A 36 13.00 8.69 6.11
N PHE A 37 12.13 8.63 5.10
CA PHE A 37 10.71 8.94 5.28
C PHE A 37 9.84 8.25 4.21
N ILE A 38 8.71 7.71 4.63
CA ILE A 38 7.71 7.10 3.73
C ILE A 38 6.37 7.80 3.93
N ILE A 39 5.75 8.26 2.84
CA ILE A 39 4.34 8.64 2.80
C ILE A 39 3.63 7.68 1.83
N THR A 40 2.55 7.05 2.28
CA THR A 40 1.81 6.09 1.45
C THR A 40 0.31 6.21 1.64
N ASP A 41 -0.40 5.96 0.56
CA ASP A 41 -1.87 5.89 0.50
C ASP A 41 -2.25 4.53 -0.13
N PRO A 42 -2.18 3.44 0.65
CA PRO A 42 -2.44 2.09 0.14
C PRO A 42 -3.94 1.84 -0.05
N PRO A 43 -4.33 0.78 -0.78
CA PRO A 43 -5.74 0.40 -0.92
C PRO A 43 -6.41 0.17 0.44
N TYR A 44 -7.55 0.85 0.68
CA TYR A 44 -8.29 0.74 1.93
C TYR A 44 -9.14 -0.52 2.04
N ASN A 45 -9.30 -1.25 0.94
CA ASN A 45 -10.15 -2.44 0.83
C ASN A 45 -11.60 -2.19 1.28
N LEU A 46 -12.18 -1.12 0.80
CA LEU A 46 -13.55 -0.70 1.12
C LEU A 46 -14.60 -1.25 0.16
N GLY A 47 -14.19 -1.94 -0.91
CA GLY A 47 -15.06 -2.38 -1.96
C GLY A 47 -16.28 -3.15 -1.50
N LEU A 48 -16.08 -4.18 -0.70
CA LEU A 48 -17.18 -4.97 -0.13
C LEU A 48 -18.04 -4.19 0.86
N PHE A 49 -17.43 -3.30 1.64
CA PHE A 49 -18.15 -2.46 2.58
C PHE A 49 -19.06 -1.45 1.87
N MET A 50 -18.57 -0.84 0.81
CA MET A 50 -19.34 0.14 0.02
C MET A 50 -20.48 -0.53 -0.75
N LYS A 51 -20.26 -1.72 -1.30
CA LYS A 51 -21.31 -2.52 -1.96
C LYS A 51 -22.49 -2.82 -1.02
N LYS A 52 -22.21 -3.12 0.25
CA LYS A 52 -23.26 -3.40 1.25
C LYS A 52 -24.09 -2.16 1.63
N ARG A 53 -23.56 -0.95 1.46
CA ARG A 53 -24.25 0.29 1.84
C ARG A 53 -25.22 0.84 0.80
N GLY A 54 -25.16 0.38 -0.47
CA GLY A 54 -26.04 0.81 -1.54
C GLY A 54 -26.05 2.32 -1.78
N THR A 55 -24.93 2.99 -1.54
CA THR A 55 -24.80 4.44 -1.71
C THR A 55 -24.50 4.82 -3.16
N ASN A 56 -24.80 6.07 -3.57
CA ASN A 56 -24.44 6.63 -4.88
C ASN A 56 -22.92 6.55 -5.21
N MET A 57 -22.09 6.14 -4.25
CA MET A 57 -20.68 5.85 -4.43
C MET A 57 -20.43 4.68 -5.40
N ASP A 58 -21.41 3.78 -5.60
CA ASP A 58 -21.30 2.72 -6.63
C ASP A 58 -21.13 3.31 -8.04
N LYS A 59 -21.72 4.48 -8.32
CA LYS A 59 -21.56 5.17 -9.60
C LYS A 59 -20.16 5.77 -9.78
N LEU A 60 -19.54 6.23 -8.70
CA LEU A 60 -18.16 6.73 -8.70
C LEU A 60 -17.15 5.57 -8.80
N ARG A 61 -17.50 4.38 -8.30
CA ARG A 61 -16.68 3.17 -8.38
C ARG A 61 -16.67 2.54 -9.77
N ASN A 62 -17.63 2.82 -10.62
CA ASN A 62 -17.64 2.36 -12.03
C ASN A 62 -16.62 3.11 -12.91
N GLY A 63 -15.80 3.98 -12.34
CA GLY A 63 -14.63 4.56 -13.00
C GLY A 63 -13.47 3.56 -13.13
N HIS A 64 -12.49 3.89 -13.96
CA HIS A 64 -11.32 3.04 -14.23
C HIS A 64 -10.55 2.58 -12.98
N PHE A 65 -10.57 3.34 -11.89
CA PHE A 65 -9.94 2.98 -10.62
C PHE A 65 -10.65 1.84 -9.90
N ALA A 66 -11.98 1.82 -9.91
CA ALA A 66 -12.75 0.78 -9.25
C ALA A 66 -12.75 -0.55 -10.03
N ALA A 67 -12.61 -0.47 -11.36
CA ALA A 67 -12.56 -1.65 -12.23
C ALA A 67 -11.24 -2.44 -12.11
N SER A 68 -10.22 -1.87 -11.48
CA SER A 68 -8.90 -2.53 -11.32
C SER A 68 -8.87 -3.63 -10.26
N GLY A 69 -9.90 -3.75 -9.41
CA GLY A 69 -10.04 -4.83 -8.41
C GLY A 69 -9.10 -4.73 -7.19
N TRP A 70 -8.23 -3.73 -7.13
CA TRP A 70 -7.25 -3.58 -6.03
C TRP A 70 -7.88 -3.26 -4.67
N ASP A 71 -9.13 -2.77 -4.66
CA ASP A 71 -9.87 -2.41 -3.44
C ASP A 71 -10.93 -3.47 -3.04
N ASP A 72 -10.97 -4.62 -3.70
CA ASP A 72 -11.98 -5.67 -3.55
C ASP A 72 -11.41 -7.01 -3.06
N LEU A 73 -10.25 -7.01 -2.43
CA LEU A 73 -9.67 -8.23 -1.83
C LEU A 73 -10.54 -8.71 -0.65
N ASN A 74 -10.55 -10.02 -0.39
CA ASN A 74 -11.06 -10.49 0.89
C ASN A 74 -10.17 -9.95 2.02
N PHE A 75 -10.72 -9.88 3.23
CA PHE A 75 -10.03 -9.24 4.36
C PHE A 75 -8.71 -9.94 4.72
N GLU A 76 -8.67 -11.25 4.62
CA GLU A 76 -7.47 -12.03 4.95
C GLU A 76 -6.33 -11.75 3.96
N ASP A 77 -6.62 -11.78 2.66
CA ASP A 77 -5.61 -11.51 1.63
C ASP A 77 -5.13 -10.06 1.68
N TRP A 78 -6.04 -9.10 1.91
CA TRP A 78 -5.68 -7.71 2.11
C TRP A 78 -4.75 -7.54 3.32
N THR A 79 -5.07 -8.19 4.46
CA THR A 79 -4.24 -8.14 5.66
C THR A 79 -2.85 -8.73 5.41
N LYS A 80 -2.75 -9.82 4.66
CA LYS A 80 -1.46 -10.40 4.26
C LYS A 80 -0.63 -9.46 3.40
N GLU A 81 -1.26 -8.75 2.46
CA GLU A 81 -0.55 -7.77 1.63
C GLU A 81 -0.09 -6.56 2.45
N MET A 82 -0.93 -6.07 3.38
CA MET A 82 -0.55 -5.01 4.29
C MET A 82 0.59 -5.43 5.23
N ASP A 83 0.57 -6.66 5.72
CA ASP A 83 1.64 -7.23 6.55
C ASP A 83 3.00 -7.22 5.81
N LYS A 84 3.01 -7.64 4.54
CA LYS A 84 4.21 -7.56 3.69
C LYS A 84 4.65 -6.12 3.47
N LEU A 85 3.71 -5.20 3.25
CA LEU A 85 4.02 -3.78 3.07
C LEU A 85 4.69 -3.21 4.32
N PHE A 86 4.14 -3.45 5.52
CA PHE A 86 4.75 -3.01 6.78
C PHE A 86 6.14 -3.59 6.99
N SER A 87 6.33 -4.89 6.68
CA SER A 87 7.63 -5.54 6.76
C SER A 87 8.68 -4.85 5.87
N GLU A 88 8.34 -4.57 4.61
CA GLU A 88 9.26 -3.91 3.69
C GLU A 88 9.48 -2.43 4.06
N CYS A 89 8.44 -1.71 4.48
CA CYS A 89 8.59 -0.34 4.97
C CYS A 89 9.56 -0.27 6.16
N HIS A 90 9.43 -1.19 7.12
CA HIS A 90 10.33 -1.25 8.27
C HIS A 90 11.76 -1.55 7.84
N ARG A 91 11.95 -2.51 6.91
CA ARG A 91 13.28 -2.90 6.42
C ARG A 91 14.02 -1.75 5.75
N VAL A 92 13.34 -0.99 4.89
CA VAL A 92 13.98 0.08 4.12
C VAL A 92 14.15 1.37 4.89
N LEU A 93 13.32 1.63 5.92
CA LEU A 93 13.45 2.82 6.75
C LEU A 93 14.69 2.75 7.64
N LYS A 94 15.43 3.85 7.66
CA LYS A 94 16.52 4.06 8.61
C LYS A 94 16.01 4.07 10.05
N GLU A 95 16.89 3.80 10.99
CA GLU A 95 16.62 4.08 12.39
C GLU A 95 16.15 5.54 12.57
N LYS A 96 15.04 5.76 13.29
CA LYS A 96 14.34 7.05 13.40
C LYS A 96 13.68 7.58 12.13
N GLY A 97 13.60 6.76 11.07
CA GLY A 97 12.79 7.06 9.91
C GLY A 97 11.28 7.03 10.24
N ASN A 98 10.47 7.77 9.49
CA ASN A 98 9.05 7.89 9.77
C ASN A 98 8.21 7.30 8.64
N LEU A 99 7.12 6.63 9.02
CA LEU A 99 6.07 6.16 8.11
C LEU A 99 4.79 6.95 8.36
N ILE A 100 4.30 7.66 7.34
CA ILE A 100 2.96 8.24 7.32
C ILE A 100 2.10 7.43 6.36
N MET A 101 0.99 6.91 6.87
CA MET A 101 0.07 6.09 6.09
C MET A 101 -1.34 6.66 6.18
N PHE A 102 -1.95 6.95 5.03
CA PHE A 102 -3.38 7.26 4.96
C PHE A 102 -4.18 5.96 5.01
N MET A 103 -5.24 5.95 5.80
CA MET A 103 -6.06 4.75 5.95
C MET A 103 -7.49 5.09 6.35
N SER A 104 -8.43 4.25 5.95
CA SER A 104 -9.80 4.35 6.43
C SER A 104 -9.90 3.99 7.92
N ILE A 105 -10.67 4.76 8.66
CA ILE A 105 -10.96 4.50 10.09
C ILE A 105 -11.50 3.09 10.34
N ILE A 106 -12.19 2.49 9.37
CA ILE A 106 -12.77 1.14 9.47
C ILE A 106 -11.69 0.06 9.60
N LYS A 107 -10.47 0.34 9.16
CA LYS A 107 -9.33 -0.58 9.17
C LYS A 107 -8.26 -0.19 10.19
N VAL A 108 -8.47 0.88 10.95
CA VAL A 108 -7.44 1.46 11.81
C VAL A 108 -6.93 0.46 12.85
N GLU A 109 -7.79 -0.35 13.43
CA GLU A 109 -7.39 -1.36 14.43
C GLU A 109 -6.42 -2.40 13.84
N THR A 110 -6.73 -2.90 12.64
CA THR A 110 -5.85 -3.85 11.93
C THR A 110 -4.50 -3.20 11.59
N ILE A 111 -4.51 -1.94 11.16
CA ILE A 111 -3.29 -1.21 10.82
C ILE A 111 -2.42 -0.96 12.05
N ILE A 112 -3.02 -0.59 13.19
CA ILE A 112 -2.30 -0.44 14.46
C ILE A 112 -1.64 -1.75 14.86
N GLY A 113 -2.39 -2.86 14.82
CA GLY A 113 -1.83 -4.18 15.14
C GLY A 113 -0.67 -4.60 14.22
N LEU A 114 -0.73 -4.26 12.93
CA LEU A 114 0.37 -4.50 12.01
C LEU A 114 1.57 -3.58 12.30
N ALA A 115 1.32 -2.31 12.64
CA ALA A 115 2.37 -1.37 13.01
C ALA A 115 3.13 -1.87 14.26
N GLU A 116 2.41 -2.29 15.29
CA GLU A 116 2.99 -2.87 16.52
C GLU A 116 3.78 -4.15 16.22
N LYS A 117 3.22 -5.06 15.41
CA LYS A 117 3.89 -6.31 14.99
C LYS A 117 5.25 -6.02 14.34
N HIS A 118 5.33 -4.99 13.52
CA HIS A 118 6.53 -4.58 12.81
C HIS A 118 7.33 -3.48 13.53
N LYS A 119 7.07 -3.26 14.82
CA LYS A 119 7.84 -2.36 15.72
C LYS A 119 7.83 -0.89 15.28
N PHE A 120 6.75 -0.44 14.66
CA PHE A 120 6.48 0.99 14.51
C PHE A 120 5.84 1.51 15.81
N TYR A 121 6.36 2.60 16.33
CA TYR A 121 5.92 3.22 17.57
C TYR A 121 5.51 4.68 17.33
#